data_920be27f3de04fac38c4bd2796f8cd6e
#
_entry.id   920be27f3de04fac38c4bd2796f8cd6e
#
_cell.length_a   1.000
_cell.length_b   1.000
_cell.length_c   1.000
_cell.angle_alpha   90.00
_cell.angle_beta   90.00
_cell.angle_gamma   90.00
#
_symmetry.space_group_name_H-M   'P 1'
#
loop_
_entity.id
_entity.type
_entity.pdbx_description
1 polymer ?
#
loop_
_entity_poly.entity_id
_entity_poly.type
_entity_poly.pdbx_seq_one_letter_code
_entity_poly.pdbx_strand_id
1 'polypeptide(L)'
;MGAKVTGLALAPEGNPNLFKLLSPDIKSITADIQQSDAIKKIVHESAPEIIIHMAAQALVRRSYKIPTETFSTNVMGTAHLLEAIRGQEQPVTTLVVTSDKVYRNTEKGGAFQENDPLGGDDPYSASKAAAEIAVHSWRASFPFAKSCIVTARAGNVIGGGDFSEDRLVPDIYRSMVSGAPLVLRYPQAVRPWQHILDTLFGYLTYIKALSVNNTAPPAALNFGPTKNEAVTVENVIKGFEKALGQKVHYKIDPGPHPPEKATLLLDTGLAEKSIHWKNHLKMEEAVHWTADWYAGFHAGKSAEQLCEKQFEDYTARIK
;
A
#
# COMPACT_ATOMS: atom_id res chain seq x y z
N MET A 1 9.74 2.56 -18.74
CA MET A 1 10.22 3.81 -18.08
C MET A 1 11.74 3.86 -17.94
N GLY A 2 12.47 2.79 -18.24
CA GLY A 2 13.93 2.76 -18.35
C GLY A 2 14.71 2.78 -17.03
N ALA A 3 14.05 2.65 -15.88
CA ALA A 3 14.75 2.54 -14.60
C ALA A 3 15.37 1.15 -14.43
N LYS A 4 16.62 1.09 -13.91
CA LYS A 4 17.24 -0.17 -13.47
C LYS A 4 16.70 -0.50 -12.07
N VAL A 5 15.94 -1.57 -11.96
CA VAL A 5 15.27 -1.94 -10.70
C VAL A 5 15.99 -3.09 -10.00
N THR A 6 16.25 -2.92 -8.69
CA THR A 6 16.64 -4.01 -7.79
C THR A 6 15.52 -4.20 -6.78
N GLY A 7 14.90 -5.38 -6.76
CA GLY A 7 13.89 -5.77 -5.77
C GLY A 7 14.52 -6.51 -4.60
N LEU A 8 14.10 -6.18 -3.37
CA LEU A 8 14.45 -6.89 -2.15
C LEU A 8 13.18 -7.28 -1.41
N ALA A 9 12.96 -8.55 -1.17
CA ALA A 9 11.81 -9.07 -0.44
C ALA A 9 12.10 -10.47 0.11
N LEU A 10 11.23 -10.95 0.99
CA LEU A 10 11.13 -12.37 1.29
C LEU A 10 10.68 -13.15 0.04
N ALA A 11 10.85 -14.47 0.05
CA ALA A 11 10.30 -15.31 -1.00
C ALA A 11 8.77 -15.09 -1.10
N PRO A 12 8.21 -15.01 -2.34
CA PRO A 12 6.77 -14.80 -2.52
C PRO A 12 5.95 -15.91 -1.89
N GLU A 13 5.01 -15.53 -1.02
CA GLU A 13 4.06 -16.45 -0.39
C GLU A 13 2.90 -16.81 -1.34
N GLY A 14 2.31 -17.98 -1.14
CA GLY A 14 1.10 -18.43 -1.84
C GLY A 14 1.31 -18.87 -3.30
N ASN A 15 0.25 -19.50 -3.82
CA ASN A 15 0.13 -19.90 -5.21
C ASN A 15 -1.35 -19.80 -5.62
N PRO A 16 -1.72 -18.96 -6.62
CA PRO A 16 -0.81 -18.10 -7.40
C PRO A 16 -0.26 -16.92 -6.61
N ASN A 17 0.81 -16.29 -7.12
CA ASN A 17 1.29 -14.98 -6.68
C ASN A 17 1.76 -14.15 -7.87
N LEU A 18 1.51 -12.84 -7.81
CA LEU A 18 1.73 -11.94 -8.94
C LEU A 18 3.20 -11.88 -9.38
N PHE A 19 4.15 -11.91 -8.45
CA PHE A 19 5.58 -11.86 -8.78
C PHE A 19 6.01 -13.01 -9.70
N LYS A 20 5.58 -14.25 -9.39
CA LYS A 20 5.88 -15.42 -10.23
C LYS A 20 5.11 -15.37 -11.56
N LEU A 21 3.88 -14.86 -11.56
CA LEU A 21 3.06 -14.74 -12.78
C LEU A 21 3.62 -13.72 -13.77
N LEU A 22 4.18 -12.61 -13.26
CA LEU A 22 4.79 -11.57 -14.11
C LEU A 22 6.23 -11.90 -14.49
N SER A 23 6.95 -12.67 -13.67
CA SER A 23 8.38 -12.97 -13.86
C SER A 23 9.20 -11.76 -14.33
N PRO A 24 9.16 -10.62 -13.59
CA PRO A 24 9.71 -9.36 -14.09
C PRO A 24 11.22 -9.43 -14.30
N ASP A 25 11.71 -8.83 -15.38
CA ASP A 25 13.14 -8.69 -15.66
C ASP A 25 13.77 -7.62 -14.75
N ILE A 26 14.03 -7.99 -13.51
CA ILE A 26 14.68 -7.17 -12.49
C ILE A 26 15.73 -7.98 -11.72
N LYS A 27 16.72 -7.30 -11.15
CA LYS A 27 17.59 -7.94 -10.15
C LYS A 27 16.78 -8.20 -8.89
N SER A 28 16.42 -9.45 -8.62
CA SER A 28 15.66 -9.85 -7.42
C SER A 28 16.58 -10.46 -6.36
N ILE A 29 16.51 -9.94 -5.13
CA ILE A 29 17.28 -10.41 -3.98
C ILE A 29 16.32 -10.89 -2.91
N THR A 30 16.42 -12.16 -2.53
CA THR A 30 15.64 -12.68 -1.39
C THR A 30 16.40 -12.41 -0.10
N ALA A 31 15.86 -11.53 0.74
CA ALA A 31 16.43 -11.20 2.05
C ALA A 31 15.34 -10.67 2.99
N ASP A 32 15.58 -10.79 4.30
CA ASP A 32 14.70 -10.26 5.34
C ASP A 32 15.17 -8.86 5.76
N ILE A 33 14.26 -7.89 5.75
CA ILE A 33 14.51 -6.50 6.16
C ILE A 33 14.97 -6.41 7.64
N GLN A 34 14.72 -7.43 8.45
CA GLN A 34 15.18 -7.52 9.83
C GLN A 34 16.69 -7.80 9.95
N GLN A 35 17.35 -8.22 8.87
CA GLN A 35 18.79 -8.52 8.85
C GLN A 35 19.62 -7.28 8.53
N SER A 36 19.94 -6.47 9.55
CA SER A 36 20.61 -5.17 9.40
C SER A 36 21.83 -5.18 8.50
N ASP A 37 22.75 -6.15 8.71
CA ASP A 37 24.01 -6.22 7.94
C ASP A 37 23.76 -6.60 6.47
N ALA A 38 22.78 -7.48 6.21
CA ALA A 38 22.39 -7.81 4.86
C ALA A 38 21.81 -6.57 4.15
N ILE A 39 20.95 -5.80 4.82
CA ILE A 39 20.37 -4.58 4.27
C ILE A 39 21.45 -3.53 3.97
N LYS A 40 22.38 -3.29 4.89
CA LYS A 40 23.52 -2.37 4.67
C LYS A 40 24.32 -2.77 3.44
N LYS A 41 24.67 -4.05 3.33
CA LYS A 41 25.41 -4.59 2.18
C LYS A 41 24.65 -4.41 0.87
N ILE A 42 23.37 -4.78 0.83
CA ILE A 42 22.54 -4.71 -0.39
C ILE A 42 22.35 -3.25 -0.84
N VAL A 43 22.07 -2.33 0.09
CA VAL A 43 21.93 -0.89 -0.22
C VAL A 43 23.27 -0.33 -0.75
N HIS A 44 24.38 -0.67 -0.12
CA HIS A 44 25.73 -0.25 -0.57
C HIS A 44 26.06 -0.79 -1.98
N GLU A 45 25.85 -2.08 -2.23
CA GLU A 45 26.16 -2.71 -3.52
C GLU A 45 25.24 -2.27 -4.67
N SER A 46 23.98 -1.95 -4.35
CA SER A 46 23.03 -1.47 -5.38
C SER A 46 23.13 0.01 -5.65
N ALA A 47 23.74 0.79 -4.75
CA ALA A 47 23.95 2.24 -4.86
C ALA A 47 22.70 2.96 -5.43
N PRO A 48 21.51 2.85 -4.80
CA PRO A 48 20.28 3.33 -5.36
C PRO A 48 20.19 4.85 -5.32
N GLU A 49 19.66 5.47 -6.37
CA GLU A 49 19.25 6.90 -6.36
C GLU A 49 17.88 7.07 -5.68
N ILE A 50 17.03 6.04 -5.80
CA ILE A 50 15.66 6.04 -5.28
C ILE A 50 15.41 4.73 -4.53
N ILE A 51 14.82 4.83 -3.34
CA ILE A 51 14.31 3.69 -2.58
C ILE A 51 12.81 3.87 -2.34
N ILE A 52 12.03 2.84 -2.68
CA ILE A 52 10.62 2.73 -2.29
C ILE A 52 10.51 1.59 -1.29
N HIS A 53 10.39 1.94 0.00
CA HIS A 53 10.32 0.97 1.08
C HIS A 53 8.86 0.54 1.30
N MET A 54 8.52 -0.63 0.77
CA MET A 54 7.19 -1.25 0.89
C MET A 54 7.23 -2.53 1.74
N ALA A 55 8.42 -3.03 2.09
CA ALA A 55 8.56 -4.25 2.88
C ALA A 55 7.93 -4.08 4.27
N ALA A 56 6.97 -4.94 4.58
CA ALA A 56 6.24 -4.91 5.85
C ALA A 56 5.50 -6.23 6.09
N GLN A 57 5.22 -6.56 7.35
CA GLN A 57 4.10 -7.42 7.68
C GLN A 57 2.83 -6.57 7.56
N ALA A 58 2.01 -6.81 6.53
CA ALA A 58 0.95 -5.90 6.08
C ALA A 58 -0.48 -6.34 6.48
N LEU A 59 -0.62 -7.52 7.11
CA LEU A 59 -1.92 -8.11 7.41
C LEU A 59 -2.32 -7.85 8.86
N VAL A 60 -3.40 -7.09 9.08
CA VAL A 60 -3.88 -6.72 10.42
C VAL A 60 -4.16 -7.97 11.27
N ARG A 61 -4.85 -8.97 10.73
CA ARG A 61 -5.17 -10.19 11.49
C ARG A 61 -3.94 -11.03 11.83
N ARG A 62 -2.96 -11.10 10.92
CA ARG A 62 -1.68 -11.77 11.17
C ARG A 62 -0.94 -11.08 12.32
N SER A 63 -1.03 -9.75 12.44
CA SER A 63 -0.36 -9.01 13.51
C SER A 63 -0.83 -9.38 14.93
N TYR A 64 -2.07 -9.79 15.09
CA TYR A 64 -2.55 -10.32 16.38
C TYR A 64 -1.95 -11.68 16.75
N LYS A 65 -1.58 -12.48 15.73
CA LYS A 65 -0.95 -13.79 15.94
C LYS A 65 0.55 -13.68 16.18
N ILE A 66 1.21 -12.71 15.53
CA ILE A 66 2.67 -12.51 15.58
C ILE A 66 3.03 -11.04 15.87
N PRO A 67 2.60 -10.48 17.02
CA PRO A 67 2.77 -9.04 17.28
C PRO A 67 4.25 -8.63 17.32
N THR A 68 5.11 -9.39 17.98
CA THR A 68 6.53 -9.07 18.09
C THR A 68 7.23 -9.06 16.73
N GLU A 69 6.96 -10.04 15.88
CA GLU A 69 7.49 -10.09 14.52
C GLU A 69 6.97 -8.91 13.67
N THR A 70 5.69 -8.54 13.84
CA THR A 70 5.10 -7.36 13.18
C THR A 70 5.85 -6.09 13.53
N PHE A 71 6.16 -5.85 14.81
CA PHE A 71 6.97 -4.70 15.23
C PHE A 71 8.42 -4.82 14.73
N SER A 72 9.03 -5.99 14.82
CA SER A 72 10.40 -6.21 14.36
C SER A 72 10.51 -5.92 12.85
N THR A 73 9.60 -6.43 12.04
CA THR A 73 9.59 -6.18 10.59
C THR A 73 9.30 -4.72 10.27
N ASN A 74 8.22 -4.16 10.82
CA ASN A 74 7.73 -2.85 10.38
C ASN A 74 8.53 -1.69 10.96
N VAL A 75 8.99 -1.79 12.20
CA VAL A 75 9.73 -0.73 12.89
C VAL A 75 11.24 -0.93 12.74
N MET A 76 11.74 -2.09 13.19
CA MET A 76 13.17 -2.33 13.13
C MET A 76 13.69 -2.50 11.72
N GLY A 77 12.90 -3.18 10.84
CA GLY A 77 13.24 -3.25 9.41
C GLY A 77 13.33 -1.87 8.76
N THR A 78 12.41 -0.95 9.07
CA THR A 78 12.50 0.45 8.63
C THR A 78 13.75 1.13 9.20
N ALA A 79 14.05 0.96 10.50
CA ALA A 79 15.23 1.54 11.13
C ALA A 79 16.53 1.00 10.50
N HIS A 80 16.62 -0.29 10.18
CA HIS A 80 17.78 -0.88 9.48
C HIS A 80 18.00 -0.26 8.10
N LEU A 81 16.92 -0.03 7.36
CA LEU A 81 17.00 0.66 6.07
C LEU A 81 17.47 2.11 6.23
N LEU A 82 16.91 2.86 7.19
CA LEU A 82 17.30 4.24 7.45
C LEU A 82 18.80 4.34 7.84
N GLU A 83 19.29 3.39 8.63
CA GLU A 83 20.71 3.32 8.99
C GLU A 83 21.59 2.97 7.79
N ALA A 84 21.13 2.09 6.89
CA ALA A 84 21.84 1.77 5.65
C ALA A 84 21.93 2.98 4.71
N ILE A 85 20.85 3.79 4.62
CA ILE A 85 20.82 5.04 3.84
C ILE A 85 21.76 6.08 4.44
N ARG A 86 21.81 6.22 5.77
CA ARG A 86 22.70 7.14 6.46
C ARG A 86 24.17 6.89 6.14
N GLY A 87 24.54 5.65 5.86
CA GLY A 87 25.89 5.24 5.47
C GLY A 87 26.23 5.45 3.98
N GLN A 88 25.31 5.99 3.16
CA GLN A 88 25.58 6.21 1.73
C GLN A 88 26.33 7.52 1.48
N GLU A 89 27.31 7.50 0.58
CA GLU A 89 28.05 8.69 0.13
C GLU A 89 27.22 9.55 -0.84
N GLN A 90 26.38 8.89 -1.64
CA GLN A 90 25.54 9.55 -2.63
C GLN A 90 24.14 9.85 -2.06
N PRO A 91 23.49 10.92 -2.55
CA PRO A 91 22.12 11.24 -2.13
C PRO A 91 21.13 10.15 -2.55
N VAL A 92 20.24 9.80 -1.63
CA VAL A 92 19.19 8.80 -1.88
C VAL A 92 17.82 9.42 -1.58
N THR A 93 16.93 9.40 -2.58
CA THR A 93 15.52 9.77 -2.36
C THR A 93 14.75 8.54 -1.88
N THR A 94 14.17 8.63 -0.68
CA THR A 94 13.50 7.49 -0.04
C THR A 94 12.05 7.80 0.26
N LEU A 95 11.15 6.97 -0.27
CA LEU A 95 9.73 6.92 0.08
C LEU A 95 9.45 5.72 0.97
N VAL A 96 9.02 5.95 2.20
CA VAL A 96 8.59 4.90 3.14
C VAL A 96 7.07 4.80 3.10
N VAL A 97 6.55 3.66 2.64
CA VAL A 97 5.11 3.40 2.57
C VAL A 97 4.61 2.93 3.93
N THR A 98 3.72 3.72 4.52
CA THR A 98 3.09 3.40 5.80
C THR A 98 1.63 2.99 5.62
N SER A 99 0.65 3.67 6.19
CA SER A 99 -0.76 3.29 6.11
C SER A 99 -1.66 4.44 6.55
N ASP A 100 -2.92 4.42 6.13
CA ASP A 100 -4.02 5.21 6.68
C ASP A 100 -4.28 4.92 8.17
N LYS A 101 -3.84 3.75 8.65
CA LYS A 101 -4.05 3.28 10.04
C LYS A 101 -3.01 3.81 11.04
N VAL A 102 -2.12 4.69 10.59
CA VAL A 102 -1.13 5.33 11.48
C VAL A 102 -1.74 6.36 12.42
N TYR A 103 -2.95 6.81 12.17
CA TYR A 103 -3.62 7.85 12.94
C TYR A 103 -4.31 7.32 14.18
N ARG A 104 -4.30 8.10 15.25
CA ARG A 104 -5.07 7.84 16.46
C ARG A 104 -6.55 8.03 16.19
N ASN A 105 -7.24 6.98 15.78
CA ASN A 105 -8.66 7.03 15.45
C ASN A 105 -9.55 6.91 16.69
N THR A 106 -10.12 8.03 17.11
CA THR A 106 -11.07 8.12 18.23
C THR A 106 -12.53 8.05 17.78
N GLU A 107 -12.78 7.79 16.50
CA GLU A 107 -14.11 7.70 15.87
C GLU A 107 -14.98 8.96 16.04
N LYS A 108 -14.36 10.10 16.28
CA LYS A 108 -15.08 11.40 16.36
C LYS A 108 -15.50 11.95 14.99
N GLY A 109 -15.24 11.21 13.92
CA GLY A 109 -15.51 11.61 12.55
C GLY A 109 -14.45 12.55 11.95
N GLY A 110 -14.62 12.83 10.65
CA GLY A 110 -13.66 13.62 9.87
C GLY A 110 -12.64 12.77 9.11
N ALA A 111 -11.99 13.39 8.15
CA ALA A 111 -10.89 12.79 7.40
C ALA A 111 -9.56 13.21 8.04
N PHE A 112 -8.65 12.27 8.22
CA PHE A 112 -7.34 12.53 8.83
C PHE A 112 -6.46 13.36 7.92
N GLN A 113 -5.80 14.34 8.50
CA GLN A 113 -4.79 15.18 7.90
C GLN A 113 -3.38 14.72 8.35
N GLU A 114 -2.35 15.09 7.59
CA GLU A 114 -0.98 14.63 7.86
C GLU A 114 -0.43 15.06 9.23
N ASN A 115 -0.95 16.15 9.80
CA ASN A 115 -0.57 16.65 11.13
C ASN A 115 -1.38 16.08 12.29
N ASP A 116 -2.37 15.21 12.01
CA ASP A 116 -3.15 14.57 13.07
C ASP A 116 -2.29 13.62 13.91
N PRO A 117 -2.64 13.43 15.20
CA PRO A 117 -1.87 12.57 16.09
C PRO A 117 -1.74 11.15 15.57
N LEU A 118 -0.52 10.62 15.61
CA LEU A 118 -0.21 9.23 15.31
C LEU A 118 -0.61 8.32 16.48
N GLY A 119 -0.94 7.07 16.16
CA GLY A 119 -1.26 6.03 17.12
C GLY A 119 -1.94 4.86 16.44
N GLY A 120 -2.16 3.76 17.16
CA GLY A 120 -2.86 2.60 16.62
C GLY A 120 -3.24 1.65 17.72
N ASP A 121 -4.43 1.08 17.65
CA ASP A 121 -5.00 0.23 18.70
C ASP A 121 -4.69 -1.27 18.49
N ASP A 122 -4.23 -1.65 17.30
CA ASP A 122 -3.78 -3.00 16.98
C ASP A 122 -2.29 -3.04 16.66
N PRO A 123 -1.62 -4.22 16.72
CA PRO A 123 -0.17 -4.32 16.51
C PRO A 123 0.30 -3.84 15.14
N TYR A 124 -0.49 -4.04 14.07
CA TYR A 124 -0.15 -3.55 12.74
C TYR A 124 -0.19 -2.02 12.69
N SER A 125 -1.32 -1.43 13.10
CA SER A 125 -1.51 0.03 13.11
C SER A 125 -0.46 0.72 13.98
N ALA A 126 -0.23 0.20 15.18
CA ALA A 126 0.80 0.72 16.10
C ALA A 126 2.21 0.61 15.51
N SER A 127 2.55 -0.51 14.85
CA SER A 127 3.87 -0.68 14.22
C SER A 127 4.09 0.29 13.04
N LYS A 128 3.04 0.56 12.24
CA LYS A 128 3.12 1.53 11.15
C LYS A 128 3.22 2.97 11.67
N ALA A 129 2.52 3.32 12.75
CA ALA A 129 2.67 4.61 13.43
C ALA A 129 4.07 4.77 14.04
N ALA A 130 4.63 3.72 14.64
CA ALA A 130 5.99 3.73 15.18
C ALA A 130 7.05 3.85 14.05
N ALA A 131 6.82 3.28 12.88
CA ALA A 131 7.69 3.49 11.71
C ALA A 131 7.67 4.97 11.25
N GLU A 132 6.53 5.67 11.26
CA GLU A 132 6.43 7.12 11.01
C GLU A 132 7.28 7.91 12.01
N ILE A 133 7.18 7.57 13.31
CA ILE A 133 7.97 8.20 14.37
C ILE A 133 9.47 7.94 14.18
N ALA A 134 9.86 6.73 13.79
CA ALA A 134 11.24 6.40 13.46
C ALA A 134 11.74 7.26 12.29
N VAL A 135 11.01 7.35 11.19
CA VAL A 135 11.37 8.19 10.03
C VAL A 135 11.52 9.65 10.46
N HIS A 136 10.57 10.18 11.24
CA HIS A 136 10.65 11.54 11.75
C HIS A 136 11.92 11.76 12.60
N SER A 137 12.22 10.83 13.51
CA SER A 137 13.41 10.90 14.40
C SER A 137 14.71 10.91 13.59
N TRP A 138 14.86 10.02 12.59
CA TRP A 138 16.04 9.99 11.72
C TRP A 138 16.22 11.30 10.96
N ARG A 139 15.14 11.83 10.37
CA ARG A 139 15.17 13.12 9.65
C ARG A 139 15.58 14.30 10.54
N ALA A 140 15.11 14.32 11.78
CA ALA A 140 15.40 15.40 12.74
C ALA A 140 16.81 15.31 13.33
N SER A 141 17.30 14.09 13.57
CA SER A 141 18.56 13.85 14.27
C SER A 141 19.77 13.75 13.35
N PHE A 142 19.57 13.29 12.12
CA PHE A 142 20.67 13.08 11.18
C PHE A 142 20.45 13.95 9.94
N PRO A 143 21.23 15.03 9.76
CA PRO A 143 21.20 15.79 8.53
C PRO A 143 21.75 14.91 7.40
N PHE A 144 20.86 14.28 6.68
CA PHE A 144 21.17 13.63 5.40
C PHE A 144 21.48 14.75 4.41
N ALA A 145 22.74 15.19 4.36
CA ALA A 145 23.15 16.43 3.68
C ALA A 145 22.64 16.57 2.23
N LYS A 146 22.18 15.46 1.61
CA LYS A 146 21.63 15.43 0.25
C LYS A 146 20.50 14.42 0.09
N SER A 147 20.26 13.50 1.03
CA SER A 147 19.20 12.50 0.93
C SER A 147 17.87 13.04 1.45
N CYS A 148 16.77 12.69 0.82
CA CYS A 148 15.43 13.08 1.22
C CYS A 148 14.63 11.84 1.60
N ILE A 149 14.05 11.81 2.79
CA ILE A 149 13.23 10.70 3.28
C ILE A 149 11.84 11.23 3.60
N VAL A 150 10.81 10.62 3.03
CA VAL A 150 9.41 10.99 3.22
C VAL A 150 8.55 9.77 3.45
N THR A 151 7.34 9.96 3.99
CA THR A 151 6.37 8.88 4.17
C THR A 151 5.14 9.08 3.29
N ALA A 152 4.56 7.97 2.83
CA ALA A 152 3.31 7.93 2.10
C ALA A 152 2.28 7.09 2.86
N ARG A 153 1.14 7.69 3.18
CA ARG A 153 0.03 7.09 3.94
C ARG A 153 -1.10 6.79 2.97
N ALA A 154 -1.27 5.53 2.60
CA ALA A 154 -2.33 5.11 1.69
C ALA A 154 -3.39 4.31 2.43
N GLY A 155 -4.64 4.43 1.96
CA GLY A 155 -5.78 3.68 2.45
C GLY A 155 -5.87 2.26 1.88
N ASN A 156 -7.08 1.76 1.76
CA ASN A 156 -7.33 0.43 1.20
C ASN A 156 -7.10 0.44 -0.32
N VAL A 157 -5.99 -0.13 -0.73
CA VAL A 157 -5.61 -0.22 -2.14
C VAL A 157 -6.15 -1.52 -2.73
N ILE A 158 -6.82 -1.44 -3.89
CA ILE A 158 -7.33 -2.58 -4.65
C ILE A 158 -6.74 -2.60 -6.06
N GLY A 159 -6.64 -3.78 -6.64
CA GLY A 159 -6.12 -3.99 -7.98
C GLY A 159 -6.05 -5.48 -8.28
N GLY A 160 -5.77 -5.82 -9.53
CA GLY A 160 -5.58 -7.20 -9.93
C GLY A 160 -4.30 -7.81 -9.37
N GLY A 161 -4.30 -9.14 -9.22
CA GLY A 161 -3.09 -9.89 -8.84
C GLY A 161 -2.77 -9.94 -7.34
N ASP A 162 -3.61 -9.40 -6.48
CA ASP A 162 -3.52 -9.66 -5.04
C ASP A 162 -4.19 -11.02 -4.73
N PHE A 163 -3.44 -11.95 -4.14
CA PHE A 163 -3.92 -13.25 -3.70
C PHE A 163 -3.73 -13.46 -2.19
N SER A 164 -3.47 -12.37 -1.46
CA SER A 164 -3.24 -12.41 -0.02
C SER A 164 -4.45 -12.93 0.76
N GLU A 165 -4.19 -13.56 1.89
CA GLU A 165 -5.24 -13.98 2.83
C GLU A 165 -5.89 -12.77 3.54
N ASP A 166 -7.11 -12.96 4.03
CA ASP A 166 -7.82 -11.98 4.87
C ASP A 166 -7.99 -10.59 4.22
N ARG A 167 -8.03 -10.51 2.89
CA ARG A 167 -8.31 -9.28 2.13
C ARG A 167 -9.58 -9.44 1.29
N LEU A 168 -10.41 -8.41 1.28
CA LEU A 168 -11.74 -8.44 0.67
C LEU A 168 -11.73 -8.88 -0.80
N VAL A 169 -10.92 -8.25 -1.65
CA VAL A 169 -10.90 -8.54 -3.09
C VAL A 169 -10.41 -9.94 -3.41
N PRO A 170 -9.28 -10.42 -2.87
CA PRO A 170 -8.90 -11.83 -2.99
C PRO A 170 -9.95 -12.81 -2.47
N ASP A 171 -10.65 -12.47 -1.37
CA ASP A 171 -11.69 -13.33 -0.80
C ASP A 171 -12.94 -13.38 -1.70
N ILE A 172 -13.34 -12.26 -2.33
CA ILE A 172 -14.38 -12.24 -3.37
C ILE A 172 -13.99 -13.18 -4.51
N TYR A 173 -12.78 -13.05 -5.04
CA TYR A 173 -12.29 -13.89 -6.14
C TYR A 173 -12.30 -15.38 -5.75
N ARG A 174 -11.76 -15.73 -4.58
CA ARG A 174 -11.78 -17.11 -4.07
C ARG A 174 -13.21 -17.67 -3.93
N SER A 175 -14.13 -16.86 -3.41
CA SER A 175 -15.55 -17.23 -3.28
C SER A 175 -16.18 -17.52 -4.63
N MET A 176 -15.91 -16.69 -5.63
CA MET A 176 -16.44 -16.87 -6.99
C MET A 176 -15.90 -18.14 -7.67
N VAL A 177 -14.59 -18.39 -7.53
CA VAL A 177 -13.95 -19.57 -8.15
C VAL A 177 -14.38 -20.88 -7.46
N SER A 178 -14.48 -20.87 -6.13
CA SER A 178 -14.83 -22.07 -5.35
C SER A 178 -16.33 -22.33 -5.23
N GLY A 179 -17.18 -21.32 -5.48
CA GLY A 179 -18.62 -21.36 -5.19
C GLY A 179 -18.97 -21.29 -3.69
N ALA A 180 -17.97 -21.18 -2.80
CA ALA A 180 -18.18 -21.06 -1.36
C ALA A 180 -18.63 -19.63 -0.99
N PRO A 181 -19.52 -19.47 0.01
CA PRO A 181 -19.92 -18.13 0.43
C PRO A 181 -18.74 -17.31 0.95
N LEU A 182 -18.66 -16.05 0.54
CA LEU A 182 -17.74 -15.07 1.12
C LEU A 182 -18.08 -14.86 2.60
N VAL A 183 -17.07 -14.82 3.46
CA VAL A 183 -17.26 -14.60 4.90
C VAL A 183 -16.92 -13.15 5.24
N LEU A 184 -17.91 -12.38 5.68
CA LEU A 184 -17.76 -10.98 6.07
C LEU A 184 -17.85 -10.81 7.58
N ARG A 185 -17.11 -9.84 8.12
CA ARG A 185 -17.15 -9.47 9.54
C ARG A 185 -17.89 -8.16 9.75
N TYR A 186 -17.49 -7.10 9.05
CA TYR A 186 -17.99 -5.74 9.21
C TYR A 186 -18.41 -5.18 7.84
N PRO A 187 -19.55 -5.61 7.27
CA PRO A 187 -19.98 -5.19 5.92
C PRO A 187 -20.27 -3.69 5.82
N GLN A 188 -20.62 -3.04 6.94
CA GLN A 188 -20.90 -1.61 7.00
C GLN A 188 -19.67 -0.74 7.28
N ALA A 189 -18.49 -1.33 7.47
CA ALA A 189 -17.27 -0.55 7.68
C ALA A 189 -16.92 0.29 6.46
N VAL A 190 -16.66 1.58 6.66
CA VAL A 190 -16.31 2.55 5.61
C VAL A 190 -14.80 2.65 5.51
N ARG A 191 -14.27 2.54 4.29
CA ARG A 191 -12.83 2.59 4.02
C ARG A 191 -12.53 3.48 2.80
N PRO A 192 -11.34 4.09 2.76
CA PRO A 192 -10.88 4.91 1.63
C PRO A 192 -10.27 4.02 0.53
N TRP A 193 -11.14 3.31 -0.20
CA TRP A 193 -10.70 2.43 -1.28
C TRP A 193 -10.15 3.22 -2.47
N GLN A 194 -9.05 2.78 -3.04
CA GLN A 194 -8.47 3.37 -4.25
C GLN A 194 -7.80 2.30 -5.13
N HIS A 195 -7.64 2.59 -6.41
CA HIS A 195 -6.95 1.68 -7.31
C HIS A 195 -5.44 1.75 -7.13
N ILE A 196 -4.75 0.61 -7.28
CA ILE A 196 -3.30 0.50 -7.15
C ILE A 196 -2.54 1.47 -8.08
N LEU A 197 -3.03 1.70 -9.30
CA LEU A 197 -2.39 2.59 -10.26
C LEU A 197 -2.44 4.05 -9.81
N ASP A 198 -3.53 4.52 -9.20
CA ASP A 198 -3.60 5.86 -8.59
C ASP A 198 -2.58 6.01 -7.46
N THR A 199 -2.50 5.00 -6.60
CA THR A 199 -1.55 4.99 -5.49
C THR A 199 -0.11 5.03 -5.97
N LEU A 200 0.25 4.16 -6.93
CA LEU A 200 1.61 4.10 -7.48
C LEU A 200 1.97 5.37 -8.25
N PHE A 201 1.03 5.93 -9.00
CA PHE A 201 1.22 7.23 -9.66
C PHE A 201 1.48 8.34 -8.64
N GLY A 202 0.74 8.34 -7.52
CA GLY A 202 0.97 9.27 -6.41
C GLY A 202 2.37 9.13 -5.82
N TYR A 203 2.83 7.92 -5.57
CA TYR A 203 4.17 7.66 -5.05
C TYR A 203 5.27 8.14 -6.01
N LEU A 204 5.14 7.86 -7.30
CA LEU A 204 6.09 8.32 -8.32
C LEU A 204 6.06 9.83 -8.49
N THR A 205 4.88 10.46 -8.42
CA THR A 205 4.74 11.92 -8.45
C THR A 205 5.40 12.58 -7.24
N TYR A 206 5.26 11.97 -6.06
CA TYR A 206 5.91 12.45 -4.85
C TYR A 206 7.43 12.36 -4.93
N ILE A 207 7.97 11.22 -5.39
CA ILE A 207 9.42 11.03 -5.63
C ILE A 207 9.94 12.05 -6.65
N LYS A 208 9.22 12.27 -7.74
CA LYS A 208 9.56 13.27 -8.75
C LYS A 208 9.63 14.68 -8.15
N ALA A 209 8.66 15.05 -7.31
CA ALA A 209 8.63 16.36 -6.66
C ALA A 209 9.83 16.58 -5.72
N LEU A 210 10.34 15.52 -5.07
CA LEU A 210 11.55 15.57 -4.24
C LEU A 210 12.82 15.84 -5.04
N SER A 211 12.85 15.43 -6.32
CA SER A 211 14.03 15.56 -7.17
C SER A 211 14.11 16.89 -7.92
N VAL A 212 12.97 17.57 -8.11
CA VAL A 212 12.87 18.72 -9.05
C VAL A 212 12.64 20.06 -8.33
N ASN A 213 12.03 20.08 -7.15
CA ASN A 213 11.61 21.32 -6.50
C ASN A 213 12.67 21.95 -5.60
N ASN A 214 12.88 23.28 -5.74
CA ASN A 214 13.70 24.08 -4.83
C ASN A 214 13.10 24.20 -3.40
N THR A 215 11.82 23.89 -3.22
CA THR A 215 11.14 23.81 -1.94
C THR A 215 10.84 22.34 -1.65
N ALA A 216 11.35 21.85 -0.52
CA ALA A 216 11.09 20.46 -0.10
C ALA A 216 9.58 20.21 0.05
N PRO A 217 9.02 19.18 -0.58
CA PRO A 217 7.64 18.78 -0.34
C PRO A 217 7.41 18.40 1.13
N PRO A 218 6.13 18.34 1.59
CA PRO A 218 5.80 17.90 2.94
C PRO A 218 6.47 16.56 3.30
N ALA A 219 6.72 16.36 4.58
CA ALA A 219 7.41 15.17 5.10
C ALA A 219 6.59 13.88 5.00
N ALA A 220 5.27 14.04 4.98
CA ALA A 220 4.29 12.95 4.82
C ALA A 220 3.17 13.44 3.93
N LEU A 221 2.59 12.54 3.13
CA LEU A 221 1.40 12.80 2.32
C LEU A 221 0.41 11.64 2.43
N ASN A 222 -0.87 12.01 2.48
CA ASN A 222 -1.99 11.09 2.37
C ASN A 222 -2.35 10.82 0.92
N PHE A 223 -2.59 9.54 0.59
CA PHE A 223 -3.05 9.09 -0.72
C PHE A 223 -4.33 8.29 -0.55
N GLY A 224 -5.41 8.74 -1.18
CA GLY A 224 -6.73 8.12 -1.05
C GLY A 224 -7.74 8.72 -2.02
N PRO A 225 -8.97 8.20 -2.05
CA PRO A 225 -10.05 8.76 -2.84
C PRO A 225 -10.48 10.12 -2.28
N THR A 226 -11.24 10.87 -3.05
CA THR A 226 -11.87 12.09 -2.54
C THR A 226 -12.84 11.76 -1.39
N LYS A 227 -13.04 12.71 -0.48
CA LYS A 227 -13.87 12.51 0.76
C LYS A 227 -15.25 11.90 0.50
N ASN A 228 -15.86 12.19 -0.65
CA ASN A 228 -17.21 11.75 -1.01
C ASN A 228 -17.23 10.35 -1.69
N GLU A 229 -16.10 9.71 -1.89
CA GLU A 229 -15.99 8.42 -2.58
C GLU A 229 -15.68 7.25 -1.65
N ALA A 230 -15.57 7.49 -0.34
CA ALA A 230 -15.41 6.42 0.62
C ALA A 230 -16.73 5.63 0.74
N VAL A 231 -16.62 4.31 0.59
CA VAL A 231 -17.78 3.41 0.56
C VAL A 231 -17.61 2.25 1.53
N THR A 232 -18.73 1.59 1.84
CA THR A 232 -18.75 0.42 2.72
C THR A 232 -18.16 -0.81 2.01
N VAL A 233 -17.74 -1.80 2.78
CA VAL A 233 -17.35 -3.13 2.28
C VAL A 233 -18.47 -3.73 1.41
N GLU A 234 -19.72 -3.62 1.83
CA GLU A 234 -20.89 -4.12 1.08
C GLU A 234 -21.03 -3.42 -0.29
N ASN A 235 -20.76 -2.12 -0.37
CA ASN A 235 -20.81 -1.38 -1.64
C ASN A 235 -19.72 -1.85 -2.62
N VAL A 236 -18.53 -2.20 -2.12
CA VAL A 236 -17.47 -2.80 -2.95
C VAL A 236 -17.95 -4.13 -3.55
N ILE A 237 -18.57 -4.99 -2.75
CA ILE A 237 -19.11 -6.27 -3.22
C ILE A 237 -20.18 -6.05 -4.32
N LYS A 238 -21.12 -5.13 -4.09
CA LYS A 238 -22.15 -4.75 -5.11
C LYS A 238 -21.50 -4.24 -6.41
N GLY A 239 -20.38 -3.51 -6.30
CA GLY A 239 -19.61 -3.07 -7.44
C GLY A 239 -19.02 -4.24 -8.22
N PHE A 240 -18.45 -5.25 -7.54
CA PHE A 240 -17.98 -6.49 -8.15
C PHE A 240 -19.11 -7.27 -8.81
N GLU A 241 -20.26 -7.44 -8.13
CA GLU A 241 -21.44 -8.09 -8.73
C GLU A 241 -21.87 -7.41 -10.03
N LYS A 242 -21.92 -6.08 -10.04
CA LYS A 242 -22.26 -5.28 -11.23
C LYS A 242 -21.25 -5.46 -12.36
N ALA A 243 -19.96 -5.39 -12.03
CA ALA A 243 -18.89 -5.51 -13.03
C ALA A 243 -18.80 -6.91 -13.66
N LEU A 244 -19.06 -7.95 -12.88
CA LEU A 244 -18.93 -9.35 -13.32
C LEU A 244 -20.25 -9.98 -13.80
N GLY A 245 -21.39 -9.28 -13.59
CA GLY A 245 -22.72 -9.82 -13.92
C GLY A 245 -23.11 -11.06 -13.08
N GLN A 246 -22.46 -11.28 -11.95
CA GLN A 246 -22.62 -12.46 -11.10
C GLN A 246 -22.85 -12.06 -9.64
N LYS A 247 -23.76 -12.74 -8.96
CA LYS A 247 -24.00 -12.54 -7.52
C LYS A 247 -22.86 -13.13 -6.67
N VAL A 248 -22.46 -12.39 -5.65
CA VAL A 248 -21.52 -12.84 -4.62
C VAL A 248 -22.31 -13.22 -3.37
N HIS A 249 -22.45 -14.52 -3.15
CA HIS A 249 -23.09 -15.00 -1.93
C HIS A 249 -22.16 -14.79 -0.73
N TYR A 250 -22.65 -14.12 0.31
CA TYR A 250 -21.88 -13.94 1.53
C TYR A 250 -22.68 -14.28 2.77
N LYS A 251 -21.96 -14.60 3.83
CA LYS A 251 -22.48 -14.77 5.19
C LYS A 251 -21.70 -13.87 6.15
N ILE A 252 -22.39 -13.41 7.19
CA ILE A 252 -21.75 -12.64 8.26
C ILE A 252 -21.25 -13.60 9.31
N ASP A 253 -19.97 -13.50 9.67
CA ASP A 253 -19.41 -14.20 10.81
C ASP A 253 -19.64 -13.34 12.06
N PRO A 254 -20.44 -13.83 13.02
CA PRO A 254 -20.77 -13.05 14.22
C PRO A 254 -19.60 -12.88 15.20
N GLY A 255 -18.49 -13.55 14.97
CA GLY A 255 -17.30 -13.42 15.80
C GLY A 255 -17.18 -14.46 16.93
N PRO A 256 -16.33 -14.19 17.93
CA PRO A 256 -15.67 -12.91 18.21
C PRO A 256 -14.56 -12.53 17.22
N HIS A 257 -14.49 -11.23 16.88
CA HIS A 257 -13.43 -10.67 16.03
C HIS A 257 -12.66 -9.59 16.79
N PRO A 258 -11.36 -9.38 16.46
CA PRO A 258 -10.66 -8.19 16.91
C PRO A 258 -11.44 -6.93 16.49
N PRO A 259 -11.48 -5.89 17.35
CA PRO A 259 -12.21 -4.67 17.04
C PRO A 259 -11.62 -3.98 15.80
N GLU A 260 -12.50 -3.54 14.90
CA GLU A 260 -12.14 -2.72 13.75
C GLU A 260 -12.85 -1.37 13.84
N LYS A 261 -12.19 -0.29 13.44
CA LYS A 261 -12.78 1.04 13.38
C LYS A 261 -13.92 1.07 12.35
N ALA A 262 -15.06 1.69 12.71
CA ALA A 262 -16.21 1.81 11.82
C ALA A 262 -15.89 2.67 10.60
N THR A 263 -15.18 3.79 10.80
CA THR A 263 -14.86 4.74 9.73
C THR A 263 -13.38 5.12 9.77
N LEU A 264 -12.77 5.13 8.58
CA LEU A 264 -11.44 5.66 8.35
C LEU A 264 -11.46 6.43 7.03
N LEU A 265 -11.10 7.71 7.07
CA LEU A 265 -11.07 8.60 5.91
C LEU A 265 -9.76 9.39 5.91
N LEU A 266 -9.24 9.70 4.72
CA LEU A 266 -8.06 10.53 4.53
C LEU A 266 -8.42 11.87 3.86
N ASP A 267 -7.79 12.94 4.32
CA ASP A 267 -7.75 14.22 3.60
C ASP A 267 -6.51 14.23 2.71
N THR A 268 -6.71 14.29 1.40
CA THR A 268 -5.64 14.29 0.38
C THR A 268 -5.31 15.69 -0.14
N GLY A 269 -5.92 16.72 0.45
CA GLY A 269 -5.77 18.11 0.00
C GLY A 269 -4.33 18.63 0.05
N LEU A 270 -3.48 18.09 0.93
CA LEU A 270 -2.08 18.45 0.98
C LEU A 270 -1.31 17.87 -0.23
N ALA A 271 -1.58 16.64 -0.63
CA ALA A 271 -0.98 16.05 -1.83
C ALA A 271 -1.39 16.81 -3.10
N GLU A 272 -2.68 17.18 -3.22
CA GLU A 272 -3.15 17.98 -4.35
C GLU A 272 -2.44 19.33 -4.44
N LYS A 273 -2.29 20.04 -3.31
CA LYS A 273 -1.66 21.36 -3.27
C LYS A 273 -0.16 21.33 -3.49
N SER A 274 0.56 20.34 -2.92
CA SER A 274 2.02 20.34 -2.88
C SER A 274 2.68 19.63 -4.05
N ILE A 275 2.04 18.61 -4.60
CA ILE A 275 2.58 17.80 -5.71
C ILE A 275 1.60 17.63 -6.88
N HIS A 276 0.46 18.33 -6.87
CA HIS A 276 -0.57 18.29 -7.91
C HIS A 276 -1.11 16.88 -8.20
N TRP A 277 -1.13 16.02 -7.18
CA TRP A 277 -1.67 14.68 -7.29
C TRP A 277 -3.13 14.61 -6.84
N LYS A 278 -3.94 13.89 -7.60
CA LYS A 278 -5.31 13.50 -7.25
C LYS A 278 -5.62 12.12 -7.82
N ASN A 279 -6.64 11.46 -7.29
CA ASN A 279 -7.19 10.25 -7.87
C ASN A 279 -7.72 10.52 -9.28
N HIS A 280 -7.45 9.62 -10.20
CA HIS A 280 -7.95 9.64 -11.58
C HIS A 280 -9.08 8.64 -11.82
N LEU A 281 -9.12 7.56 -11.04
CA LEU A 281 -10.17 6.55 -11.09
C LEU A 281 -11.16 6.77 -9.96
N LYS A 282 -12.44 6.98 -10.30
CA LYS A 282 -13.53 6.96 -9.33
C LYS A 282 -13.69 5.57 -8.74
N MET A 283 -14.32 5.48 -7.58
CA MET A 283 -14.51 4.20 -6.89
C MET A 283 -15.15 3.11 -7.75
N GLU A 284 -16.19 3.44 -8.52
CA GLU A 284 -16.82 2.47 -9.43
C GLU A 284 -15.86 1.95 -10.50
N GLU A 285 -15.01 2.82 -11.04
CA GLU A 285 -14.00 2.45 -12.05
C GLU A 285 -12.89 1.61 -11.42
N ALA A 286 -12.44 1.96 -10.21
CA ALA A 286 -11.43 1.19 -9.47
C ALA A 286 -11.90 -0.25 -9.22
N VAL A 287 -13.16 -0.42 -8.81
CA VAL A 287 -13.78 -1.74 -8.63
C VAL A 287 -13.92 -2.46 -9.96
N HIS A 288 -14.40 -1.78 -11.00
CA HIS A 288 -14.60 -2.38 -12.33
C HIS A 288 -13.26 -2.87 -12.91
N TRP A 289 -12.23 -2.05 -12.92
CA TRP A 289 -10.90 -2.43 -13.40
C TRP A 289 -10.32 -3.61 -12.62
N THR A 290 -10.48 -3.60 -11.30
CA THR A 290 -10.04 -4.71 -10.45
C THR A 290 -10.79 -5.99 -10.80
N ALA A 291 -12.12 -5.93 -10.95
CA ALA A 291 -12.96 -7.08 -11.30
C ALA A 291 -12.62 -7.64 -12.69
N ASP A 292 -12.43 -6.76 -13.68
CA ASP A 292 -12.05 -7.16 -15.05
C ASP A 292 -10.71 -7.90 -15.09
N TRP A 293 -9.75 -7.48 -14.26
CA TRP A 293 -8.48 -8.18 -14.16
C TRP A 293 -8.68 -9.62 -13.69
N TYR A 294 -9.45 -9.83 -12.60
CA TYR A 294 -9.72 -11.18 -12.08
C TYR A 294 -10.57 -12.02 -13.04
N ALA A 295 -11.55 -11.43 -13.72
CA ALA A 295 -12.33 -12.11 -14.75
C ALA A 295 -11.44 -12.55 -15.92
N GLY A 296 -10.58 -11.67 -16.41
CA GLY A 296 -9.61 -11.98 -17.45
C GLY A 296 -8.64 -13.09 -17.05
N PHE A 297 -8.12 -13.03 -15.83
CA PHE A 297 -7.24 -14.05 -15.28
C PHE A 297 -7.95 -15.41 -15.15
N HIS A 298 -9.17 -15.43 -14.65
CA HIS A 298 -10.00 -16.63 -14.58
C HIS A 298 -10.31 -17.22 -15.96
N ALA A 299 -10.48 -16.37 -16.97
CA ALA A 299 -10.67 -16.78 -18.37
C ALA A 299 -9.35 -17.21 -19.07
N GLY A 300 -8.23 -17.28 -18.35
CA GLY A 300 -6.94 -17.78 -18.86
C GLY A 300 -6.05 -16.74 -19.54
N LYS A 301 -6.35 -15.44 -19.44
CA LYS A 301 -5.42 -14.40 -19.90
C LYS A 301 -4.20 -14.34 -18.99
N SER A 302 -3.03 -14.02 -19.54
CA SER A 302 -1.83 -13.87 -18.73
C SER A 302 -1.93 -12.64 -17.81
N ALA A 303 -1.35 -12.74 -16.60
CA ALA A 303 -1.28 -11.63 -15.66
C ALA A 303 -0.52 -10.44 -16.25
N GLU A 304 0.53 -10.69 -17.03
CA GLU A 304 1.32 -9.68 -17.73
C GLU A 304 0.45 -8.86 -18.68
N GLN A 305 -0.27 -9.51 -19.62
CA GLN A 305 -1.18 -8.84 -20.55
C GLN A 305 -2.24 -8.00 -19.84
N LEU A 306 -2.78 -8.51 -18.72
CA LEU A 306 -3.80 -7.79 -17.94
C LEU A 306 -3.22 -6.55 -17.25
N CYS A 307 -2.02 -6.67 -16.67
CA CYS A 307 -1.33 -5.54 -16.03
C CYS A 307 -0.89 -4.49 -17.05
N GLU A 308 -0.30 -4.91 -18.18
CA GLU A 308 0.13 -4.02 -19.27
C GLU A 308 -1.05 -3.21 -19.80
N LYS A 309 -2.16 -3.90 -20.13
CA LYS A 309 -3.36 -3.22 -20.62
C LYS A 309 -3.85 -2.16 -19.66
N GLN A 310 -3.99 -2.47 -18.36
CA GLN A 310 -4.43 -1.51 -17.36
C GLN A 310 -3.45 -0.35 -17.20
N PHE A 311 -2.15 -0.63 -17.28
CA PHE A 311 -1.12 0.42 -17.25
C PHE A 311 -1.21 1.35 -18.46
N GLU A 312 -1.41 0.82 -19.67
CA GLU A 312 -1.60 1.60 -20.90
C GLU A 312 -2.87 2.47 -20.82
N ASP A 313 -4.00 1.88 -20.45
CA ASP A 313 -5.28 2.58 -20.29
C ASP A 313 -5.17 3.71 -19.26
N TYR A 314 -4.48 3.45 -18.13
CA TYR A 314 -4.25 4.44 -17.09
C TYR A 314 -3.32 5.57 -17.56
N THR A 315 -2.22 5.24 -18.22
CA THR A 315 -1.27 6.25 -18.72
C THR A 315 -1.86 7.12 -19.82
N ALA A 316 -2.76 6.59 -20.64
CA ALA A 316 -3.52 7.37 -21.61
C ALA A 316 -4.47 8.37 -20.95
N ARG A 317 -5.01 8.03 -19.77
CA ARG A 317 -5.95 8.86 -19.01
C ARG A 317 -5.30 10.04 -18.28
N ILE A 318 -4.06 9.87 -17.82
CA ILE A 318 -3.34 10.88 -17.03
C ILE A 318 -2.52 11.86 -17.87
N LYS A 319 -2.47 11.67 -19.19
CA LYS A 319 -1.89 12.62 -20.16
C LYS A 319 -2.84 13.78 -20.39
#